data_e48e617c5716031f63b363699d33a69b
#
_entry.id   e48e617c5716031f63b363699d33a69b
#
_cell.length_a   1.000
_cell.length_b   1.000
_cell.length_c   1.000
_cell.angle_alpha   90.00
_cell.angle_beta   90.00
_cell.angle_gamma   90.00
#
_symmetry.space_group_name_H-M   'P 1'
#
loop_
_entity.id
_entity.type
_entity.pdbx_description
1 polymer ?
#
loop_
_entity_poly.entity_id
_entity_poly.type
_entity_poly.pdbx_seq_one_letter_code
_entity_poly.pdbx_strand_id
1 'polypeptide(L)'
;MPPIDLTRDDGVRYDVVAIGNALVDVIAAVEDQFLEVEQVVKGSMTLVDADRSAHLYSRITKPTQTSGGSAANTAYGLASLGGRAGFIGKIADDDLGRVFGNDMKEVGVGFHPGATSTTEPTGRCIIAVTPDGQRSMSTFLGAASLLDPADISRDAVSSGAVLFLEGYLFDRDLAKEAFRTASKYAHEAGRKVSLTLSDSFCVDRHRDDFMALIKNDIDILFCNEFELQSLYQTSSYEEALGKLRHDCEFGAVTRDKRGSVVINGNDVVHIEPEPVDQVVDATGAGDMYAAGFLYGFTRGMKIEDCGRLGSLSASEVITHVGPRPLVQLSSLIPNHLR
;
A
#
# COMPACT_ATOMS: atom_id res chain seq x y z
N MET A 1 16.39 4.64 18.69
CA MET A 1 17.07 5.09 17.47
C MET A 1 17.14 6.61 17.54
N PRO A 2 18.25 7.29 17.19
CA PRO A 2 18.19 8.72 17.04
C PRO A 2 17.17 9.07 15.96
N PRO A 3 16.41 10.17 16.08
CA PRO A 3 15.48 10.60 15.05
C PRO A 3 16.21 10.73 13.71
N ILE A 4 15.53 10.34 12.62
CA ILE A 4 16.03 10.61 11.28
C ILE A 4 16.08 12.13 11.14
N ASP A 5 17.30 12.68 11.11
CA ASP A 5 17.49 14.13 11.01
C ASP A 5 17.24 14.59 9.58
N LEU A 6 15.99 14.94 9.30
CA LEU A 6 15.58 15.47 7.99
C LEU A 6 16.13 16.87 7.69
N THR A 7 16.90 17.47 8.62
CA THR A 7 17.57 18.78 8.41
C THR A 7 18.96 18.62 7.81
N ARG A 8 19.50 17.39 7.75
CA ARG A 8 20.76 17.10 7.08
C ARG A 8 20.58 17.18 5.57
N ASP A 9 21.51 17.83 4.91
CA ASP A 9 21.63 17.81 3.42
C ASP A 9 22.24 16.46 2.97
N ASP A 10 21.51 15.38 3.28
CA ASP A 10 21.89 14.00 2.98
C ASP A 10 21.18 13.47 1.71
N GLY A 11 20.55 14.38 0.95
CA GLY A 11 19.82 14.05 -0.27
C GLY A 11 18.39 13.54 -0.04
N VAL A 12 17.87 13.52 1.20
CA VAL A 12 16.47 13.11 1.48
C VAL A 12 15.48 14.18 1.03
N ARG A 13 14.70 13.85 0.00
CA ARG A 13 13.61 14.70 -0.51
C ARG A 13 12.23 14.22 -0.06
N TYR A 14 12.08 12.91 0.15
CA TYR A 14 10.85 12.27 0.54
C TYR A 14 10.99 11.59 1.91
N ASP A 15 9.94 11.64 2.70
CA ASP A 15 9.85 10.86 3.93
C ASP A 15 9.72 9.37 3.56
N VAL A 16 8.93 9.06 2.54
CA VAL A 16 8.77 7.70 1.99
C VAL A 16 8.79 7.74 0.47
N VAL A 17 9.50 6.80 -0.15
CA VAL A 17 9.32 6.44 -1.56
C VAL A 17 8.67 5.07 -1.62
N ALA A 18 7.47 4.99 -2.21
CA ALA A 18 6.72 3.76 -2.34
C ALA A 18 6.91 3.14 -3.72
N ILE A 19 6.95 1.80 -3.79
CA ILE A 19 6.95 1.03 -5.04
C ILE A 19 5.74 0.09 -5.02
N GLY A 20 4.89 0.16 -6.04
CA GLY A 20 3.70 -0.66 -6.12
C GLY A 20 3.00 -0.64 -7.46
N ASN A 21 1.85 -1.30 -7.53
CA ASN A 21 1.00 -1.30 -8.70
C ASN A 21 0.39 0.08 -8.95
N ALA A 22 0.68 0.66 -10.11
CA ALA A 22 0.05 1.88 -10.58
C ALA A 22 -1.26 1.53 -11.30
N LEU A 23 -2.36 1.54 -10.59
CA LEU A 23 -3.70 1.20 -11.12
C LEU A 23 -4.59 2.44 -11.13
N VAL A 24 -5.55 2.46 -12.05
CA VAL A 24 -6.65 3.43 -11.99
C VAL A 24 -7.90 2.73 -11.48
N ASP A 25 -8.43 3.19 -10.37
CA ASP A 25 -9.73 2.76 -9.86
C ASP A 25 -10.83 3.42 -10.68
N VAL A 26 -11.66 2.59 -11.29
CA VAL A 26 -12.78 2.98 -12.17
C VAL A 26 -14.06 2.60 -11.45
N ILE A 27 -14.63 3.55 -10.70
CA ILE A 27 -15.75 3.31 -9.79
C ILE A 27 -17.06 3.68 -10.49
N ALA A 28 -18.01 2.77 -10.51
CA ALA A 28 -19.32 2.99 -11.08
C ALA A 28 -20.44 2.39 -10.23
N ALA A 29 -21.53 3.15 -10.05
CA ALA A 29 -22.77 2.61 -9.50
C ALA A 29 -23.45 1.73 -10.57
N VAL A 30 -23.85 0.53 -10.18
CA VAL A 30 -24.50 -0.44 -11.05
C VAL A 30 -25.66 -1.12 -10.32
N GLU A 31 -26.62 -1.66 -11.07
CA GLU A 31 -27.66 -2.53 -10.52
C GLU A 31 -27.14 -3.97 -10.37
N ASP A 32 -27.76 -4.78 -9.47
CA ASP A 32 -27.40 -6.18 -9.28
C ASP A 32 -27.47 -6.98 -10.59
N GLN A 33 -28.41 -6.65 -11.47
CA GLN A 33 -28.54 -7.26 -12.79
C GLN A 33 -27.27 -7.10 -13.65
N PHE A 34 -26.53 -6.00 -13.49
CA PHE A 34 -25.23 -5.82 -14.19
C PHE A 34 -24.25 -6.92 -13.79
N LEU A 35 -24.14 -7.23 -12.49
CA LEU A 35 -23.24 -8.27 -12.00
C LEU A 35 -23.63 -9.65 -12.55
N GLU A 36 -24.92 -9.95 -12.61
CA GLU A 36 -25.42 -11.20 -13.15
C GLU A 36 -25.12 -11.33 -14.65
N VAL A 37 -25.45 -10.31 -15.44
CA VAL A 37 -25.22 -10.27 -16.89
C VAL A 37 -23.76 -10.37 -17.23
N GLU A 38 -22.93 -9.62 -16.51
CA GLU A 38 -21.48 -9.59 -16.72
C GLU A 38 -20.74 -10.69 -15.95
N GLN A 39 -21.44 -11.59 -15.25
CA GLN A 39 -20.83 -12.70 -14.49
C GLN A 39 -19.74 -12.23 -13.52
N VAL A 40 -19.97 -11.13 -12.84
CA VAL A 40 -19.10 -10.60 -11.79
C VAL A 40 -19.56 -11.13 -10.44
N VAL A 41 -18.66 -11.74 -9.67
CA VAL A 41 -18.99 -12.27 -8.34
C VAL A 41 -19.16 -11.12 -7.37
N LYS A 42 -20.37 -10.97 -6.84
CA LYS A 42 -20.69 -9.87 -5.91
C LYS A 42 -19.82 -9.90 -4.66
N GLY A 43 -19.29 -8.74 -4.29
CA GLY A 43 -18.51 -8.55 -3.07
C GLY A 43 -17.09 -9.17 -3.11
N SER A 44 -16.61 -9.56 -4.30
CA SER A 44 -15.27 -10.16 -4.43
C SER A 44 -14.33 -9.32 -5.28
N MET A 45 -13.02 -9.60 -5.17
CA MET A 45 -11.99 -9.14 -6.09
C MET A 45 -11.55 -10.31 -6.98
N THR A 46 -11.54 -10.07 -8.29
CA THR A 46 -11.13 -11.05 -9.29
C THR A 46 -10.11 -10.42 -10.24
N LEU A 47 -8.98 -11.10 -10.47
CA LEU A 47 -8.05 -10.72 -11.54
C LEU A 47 -8.65 -11.09 -12.90
N VAL A 48 -8.58 -10.17 -13.84
CA VAL A 48 -9.08 -10.33 -15.21
C VAL A 48 -8.00 -10.02 -16.23
N ASP A 49 -8.15 -10.55 -17.45
CA ASP A 49 -7.27 -10.21 -18.57
C ASP A 49 -7.67 -8.88 -19.24
N ALA A 50 -6.88 -8.47 -20.23
CA ALA A 50 -7.06 -7.20 -20.95
C ALA A 50 -8.42 -7.13 -21.65
N ASP A 51 -8.83 -8.22 -22.32
CA ASP A 51 -10.06 -8.27 -23.11
C ASP A 51 -11.29 -8.18 -22.19
N ARG A 52 -11.28 -8.94 -21.09
CA ARG A 52 -12.34 -8.90 -20.09
C ARG A 52 -12.45 -7.52 -19.44
N SER A 53 -11.32 -6.93 -19.09
CA SER A 53 -11.25 -5.59 -18.52
C SER A 53 -11.78 -4.54 -19.51
N ALA A 54 -11.38 -4.61 -20.78
CA ALA A 54 -11.87 -3.70 -21.83
C ALA A 54 -13.38 -3.84 -22.04
N HIS A 55 -13.88 -5.09 -22.06
CA HIS A 55 -15.31 -5.37 -22.15
C HIS A 55 -16.07 -4.71 -21.00
N LEU A 56 -15.70 -4.98 -19.75
CA LEU A 56 -16.39 -4.43 -18.56
C LEU A 56 -16.33 -2.89 -18.57
N TYR A 57 -15.18 -2.31 -18.90
CA TYR A 57 -15.02 -0.87 -18.99
C TYR A 57 -15.98 -0.23 -20.02
N SER A 58 -16.21 -0.89 -21.15
CA SER A 58 -17.15 -0.41 -22.18
C SER A 58 -18.61 -0.46 -21.75
N ARG A 59 -18.93 -1.27 -20.74
CA ARG A 59 -20.31 -1.49 -20.25
C ARG A 59 -20.73 -0.52 -19.14
N ILE A 60 -19.78 0.12 -18.48
CA ILE A 60 -20.06 1.09 -17.41
C ILE A 60 -20.24 2.51 -17.97
N THR A 61 -21.08 3.29 -17.31
CA THR A 61 -21.39 4.66 -17.71
C THR A 61 -21.00 5.64 -16.60
N LYS A 62 -20.41 6.79 -16.97
CA LYS A 62 -20.05 7.87 -16.06
C LYS A 62 -19.23 7.39 -14.84
N PRO A 63 -18.14 6.62 -15.03
CA PRO A 63 -17.31 6.22 -13.91
C PRO A 63 -16.58 7.43 -13.30
N THR A 64 -16.32 7.35 -12.00
CA THR A 64 -15.29 8.15 -11.36
C THR A 64 -13.97 7.42 -11.52
N GLN A 65 -12.91 8.15 -11.89
CA GLN A 65 -11.57 7.60 -12.08
C GLN A 65 -10.59 8.29 -11.12
N THR A 66 -9.84 7.50 -10.37
CA THR A 66 -8.82 7.99 -9.44
C THR A 66 -7.60 7.08 -9.51
N SER A 67 -6.42 7.60 -9.17
CA SER A 67 -5.28 6.71 -8.97
C SER A 67 -5.58 5.73 -7.83
N GLY A 68 -5.14 4.49 -7.95
CA GLY A 68 -5.34 3.39 -7.00
C GLY A 68 -4.10 2.51 -6.90
N GLY A 69 -4.21 1.41 -6.16
CA GLY A 69 -3.11 0.54 -5.79
C GLY A 69 -2.67 0.80 -4.35
N SER A 70 -2.32 -0.28 -3.62
CA SER A 70 -2.05 -0.24 -2.17
C SER A 70 -0.94 0.76 -1.82
N ALA A 71 0.24 0.67 -2.47
CA ALA A 71 1.33 1.58 -2.21
C ALA A 71 1.03 3.04 -2.65
N ALA A 72 0.23 3.23 -3.69
CA ALA A 72 -0.21 4.57 -4.11
C ALA A 72 -1.17 5.17 -3.07
N ASN A 73 -2.06 4.37 -2.48
CA ASN A 73 -2.92 4.81 -1.38
C ASN A 73 -2.08 5.16 -0.14
N THR A 74 -1.06 4.36 0.20
CA THR A 74 -0.13 4.67 1.30
C THR A 74 0.59 6.00 1.06
N ALA A 75 1.08 6.25 -0.16
CA ALA A 75 1.73 7.52 -0.53
C ALA A 75 0.74 8.70 -0.43
N TYR A 76 -0.51 8.50 -0.85
CA TYR A 76 -1.59 9.48 -0.70
C TYR A 76 -1.86 9.80 0.77
N GLY A 77 -2.03 8.76 1.61
CA GLY A 77 -2.25 8.91 3.04
C GLY A 77 -1.12 9.69 3.73
N LEU A 78 0.13 9.38 3.37
CA LEU A 78 1.29 10.10 3.87
C LEU A 78 1.25 11.59 3.48
N ALA A 79 0.91 11.90 2.22
CA ALA A 79 0.75 13.29 1.77
C ALA A 79 -0.39 14.01 2.50
N SER A 80 -1.52 13.32 2.75
CA SER A 80 -2.66 13.84 3.53
C SER A 80 -2.30 14.15 4.99
N LEU A 81 -1.31 13.45 5.57
CA LEU A 81 -0.73 13.75 6.87
C LEU A 81 0.23 14.96 6.85
N GLY A 82 0.56 15.49 5.67
CA GLY A 82 1.56 16.53 5.48
C GLY A 82 2.99 15.99 5.32
N GLY A 83 3.13 14.70 5.06
CA GLY A 83 4.41 14.06 4.72
C GLY A 83 4.78 14.27 3.25
N ARG A 84 6.06 14.05 2.92
CA ARG A 84 6.58 14.11 1.55
C ARG A 84 6.66 12.69 0.99
N ALA A 85 5.82 12.38 0.02
CA ALA A 85 5.77 11.05 -0.60
C ALA A 85 6.30 11.07 -2.03
N GLY A 86 7.07 10.03 -2.39
CA GLY A 86 7.40 9.65 -3.75
C GLY A 86 6.74 8.31 -4.09
N PHE A 87 6.44 8.07 -5.36
CA PHE A 87 5.90 6.80 -5.84
C PHE A 87 6.57 6.37 -7.14
N ILE A 88 7.02 5.11 -7.16
CA ILE A 88 7.56 4.45 -8.36
C ILE A 88 6.55 3.37 -8.78
N GLY A 89 6.12 3.40 -10.03
CA GLY A 89 5.20 2.43 -10.61
C GLY A 89 5.20 2.52 -12.12
N LYS A 90 4.66 1.51 -12.79
CA LYS A 90 4.67 1.45 -14.25
C LYS A 90 3.27 1.68 -14.81
N ILE A 91 3.17 2.63 -15.73
CA ILE A 91 1.97 2.96 -16.49
C ILE A 91 2.29 2.94 -17.99
N ALA A 92 1.29 2.85 -18.84
CA ALA A 92 1.43 3.09 -20.28
C ALA A 92 1.25 4.58 -20.62
N ASP A 93 1.65 4.97 -21.82
CA ASP A 93 1.33 6.29 -22.38
C ASP A 93 -0.08 6.28 -22.98
N ASP A 94 -1.08 6.17 -22.11
CA ASP A 94 -2.49 6.14 -22.45
C ASP A 94 -3.32 7.10 -21.56
N ASP A 95 -4.64 7.18 -21.78
CA ASP A 95 -5.52 8.07 -21.03
C ASP A 95 -5.53 7.76 -19.54
N LEU A 96 -5.54 6.48 -19.16
CA LEU A 96 -5.53 6.08 -17.76
C LEU A 96 -4.17 6.36 -17.10
N GLY A 97 -3.07 6.20 -17.82
CA GLY A 97 -1.74 6.60 -17.33
C GLY A 97 -1.67 8.09 -17.05
N ARG A 98 -2.27 8.91 -17.89
CA ARG A 98 -2.39 10.38 -17.65
C ARG A 98 -3.28 10.68 -16.44
N VAL A 99 -4.40 9.99 -16.27
CA VAL A 99 -5.25 10.12 -15.07
C VAL A 99 -4.43 9.81 -13.82
N PHE A 100 -3.74 8.66 -13.78
CA PHE A 100 -2.92 8.28 -12.64
C PHE A 100 -1.86 9.33 -12.30
N GLY A 101 -1.07 9.75 -13.28
CA GLY A 101 0.02 10.72 -13.06
C GLY A 101 -0.47 12.09 -12.62
N ASN A 102 -1.59 12.57 -13.15
CA ASN A 102 -2.17 13.85 -12.76
C ASN A 102 -2.72 13.80 -11.33
N ASP A 103 -3.45 12.75 -10.98
CA ASP A 103 -4.03 12.58 -9.65
C ASP A 103 -2.94 12.51 -8.57
N MET A 104 -1.88 11.72 -8.79
CA MET A 104 -0.74 11.67 -7.87
C MET A 104 -0.08 13.04 -7.68
N LYS A 105 0.06 13.81 -8.75
CA LYS A 105 0.63 15.16 -8.71
C LYS A 105 -0.26 16.14 -7.95
N GLU A 106 -1.59 16.08 -8.14
CA GLU A 106 -2.56 16.96 -7.47
C GLU A 106 -2.53 16.80 -5.96
N VAL A 107 -2.30 15.58 -5.47
CA VAL A 107 -2.17 15.30 -4.03
C VAL A 107 -0.76 15.52 -3.48
N GLY A 108 0.16 16.00 -4.31
CA GLY A 108 1.52 16.35 -3.89
C GLY A 108 2.49 15.16 -3.80
N VAL A 109 2.14 14.00 -4.39
CA VAL A 109 3.04 12.84 -4.46
C VAL A 109 3.96 12.97 -5.67
N GLY A 110 5.26 12.86 -5.47
CA GLY A 110 6.25 12.83 -6.54
C GLY A 110 6.19 11.53 -7.31
N PHE A 111 5.60 11.53 -8.51
CA PHE A 111 5.48 10.32 -9.32
C PHE A 111 6.71 10.12 -10.19
N HIS A 112 7.33 8.95 -10.10
CA HIS A 112 8.49 8.50 -10.86
C HIS A 112 8.07 7.29 -11.72
N PRO A 113 7.46 7.50 -12.89
CA PRO A 113 7.06 6.39 -13.75
C PRO A 113 8.29 5.62 -14.24
N GLY A 114 8.15 4.31 -14.35
CA GLY A 114 9.04 3.49 -15.15
C GLY A 114 8.91 3.83 -16.64
N ALA A 115 9.59 3.08 -17.50
CA ALA A 115 9.44 3.24 -18.94
C ALA A 115 7.97 3.05 -19.35
N THR A 116 7.37 4.08 -19.97
CA THR A 116 5.95 4.07 -20.40
C THR A 116 5.73 3.36 -21.74
N SER A 117 6.80 3.04 -22.45
CA SER A 117 6.77 2.21 -23.66
C SER A 117 6.57 0.75 -23.26
N THR A 118 5.34 0.30 -23.24
CA THR A 118 4.92 -1.05 -22.82
C THR A 118 3.90 -1.63 -23.79
N THR A 119 3.83 -2.95 -23.86
CA THR A 119 2.86 -3.68 -24.69
C THR A 119 1.48 -3.76 -24.05
N GLU A 120 1.41 -3.57 -22.74
CA GLU A 120 0.16 -3.61 -21.97
C GLU A 120 -0.34 -2.20 -21.67
N PRO A 121 -1.65 -1.95 -21.73
CA PRO A 121 -2.21 -0.68 -21.28
C PRO A 121 -2.08 -0.49 -19.77
N THR A 122 -2.28 0.73 -19.29
CA THR A 122 -2.30 1.05 -17.87
C THR A 122 -3.29 0.16 -17.13
N GLY A 123 -2.85 -0.37 -15.99
CA GLY A 123 -3.68 -1.22 -15.13
C GLY A 123 -4.88 -0.46 -14.58
N ARG A 124 -5.99 -1.18 -14.37
CA ARG A 124 -7.21 -0.62 -13.82
C ARG A 124 -7.98 -1.63 -12.97
N CYS A 125 -8.62 -1.12 -11.93
CA CYS A 125 -9.57 -1.87 -11.13
C CYS A 125 -10.99 -1.33 -11.42
N ILE A 126 -11.84 -2.13 -12.04
CA ILE A 126 -13.25 -1.78 -12.24
C ILE A 126 -13.99 -2.15 -10.98
N ILE A 127 -14.57 -1.15 -10.32
CA ILE A 127 -15.24 -1.27 -9.04
C ILE A 127 -16.74 -1.01 -9.27
N ALA A 128 -17.51 -2.07 -9.35
CA ALA A 128 -18.95 -2.04 -9.48
C ALA A 128 -19.60 -1.95 -8.08
N VAL A 129 -20.31 -0.87 -7.81
CA VAL A 129 -20.98 -0.61 -6.52
C VAL A 129 -22.47 -0.80 -6.67
N THR A 130 -23.05 -1.80 -5.99
CA THR A 130 -24.48 -2.09 -6.00
C THR A 130 -25.25 -1.24 -4.99
N PRO A 131 -26.61 -1.13 -5.09
CA PRO A 131 -27.42 -0.25 -4.23
C PRO A 131 -27.31 -0.56 -2.72
N ASP A 132 -26.93 -1.78 -2.36
CA ASP A 132 -26.67 -2.19 -0.97
C ASP A 132 -25.25 -1.84 -0.48
N GLY A 133 -24.47 -1.09 -1.30
CA GLY A 133 -23.12 -0.65 -0.98
C GLY A 133 -22.05 -1.71 -1.22
N GLN A 134 -22.38 -2.93 -1.71
CA GLN A 134 -21.38 -3.96 -2.00
C GLN A 134 -20.52 -3.56 -3.19
N ARG A 135 -19.22 -3.80 -3.06
CA ARG A 135 -18.22 -3.53 -4.09
C ARG A 135 -17.71 -4.84 -4.69
N SER A 136 -17.78 -4.93 -6.00
CA SER A 136 -17.25 -6.06 -6.78
C SER A 136 -16.15 -5.55 -7.68
N MET A 137 -14.94 -6.09 -7.53
CA MET A 137 -13.73 -5.58 -8.16
C MET A 137 -13.25 -6.54 -9.25
N SER A 138 -13.03 -6.00 -10.44
CA SER A 138 -12.40 -6.72 -11.56
C SER A 138 -11.10 -6.00 -11.91
N THR A 139 -9.96 -6.59 -11.52
CA THR A 139 -8.65 -5.95 -11.58
C THR A 139 -7.83 -6.52 -12.73
N PHE A 140 -7.44 -5.65 -13.65
CA PHE A 140 -6.44 -5.89 -14.68
C PHE A 140 -5.17 -5.15 -14.32
N LEU A 141 -4.08 -5.88 -14.09
CA LEU A 141 -2.81 -5.29 -13.63
C LEU A 141 -2.08 -4.52 -14.73
N GLY A 142 -2.23 -4.94 -16.00
CA GLY A 142 -1.66 -4.25 -17.16
C GLY A 142 -0.17 -3.93 -17.01
N ALA A 143 0.19 -2.72 -17.43
CA ALA A 143 1.56 -2.22 -17.37
C ALA A 143 2.19 -2.29 -15.97
N ALA A 144 1.40 -2.16 -14.89
CA ALA A 144 1.92 -2.22 -13.53
C ALA A 144 2.63 -3.55 -13.23
N SER A 145 2.11 -4.67 -13.77
CA SER A 145 2.71 -5.99 -13.60
C SER A 145 4.03 -6.19 -14.37
N LEU A 146 4.41 -5.25 -15.23
CA LEU A 146 5.64 -5.30 -16.02
C LEU A 146 6.78 -4.48 -15.40
N LEU A 147 6.63 -4.07 -14.14
CA LEU A 147 7.72 -3.39 -13.43
C LEU A 147 8.95 -4.32 -13.37
N ASP A 148 10.11 -3.77 -13.72
CA ASP A 148 11.37 -4.51 -13.76
C ASP A 148 12.52 -3.68 -13.15
N PRO A 149 13.73 -4.25 -12.94
CA PRO A 149 14.86 -3.53 -12.37
C PRO A 149 15.28 -2.27 -13.12
N ALA A 150 15.05 -2.20 -14.44
CA ALA A 150 15.40 -1.02 -15.22
C ALA A 150 14.47 0.19 -14.97
N ASP A 151 13.29 -0.07 -14.44
CA ASP A 151 12.34 0.98 -14.03
C ASP A 151 12.72 1.63 -12.68
N ILE A 152 13.65 1.01 -11.93
CA ILE A 152 14.02 1.47 -10.58
C ILE A 152 15.10 2.55 -10.66
N SER A 153 14.68 3.78 -10.49
CA SER A 153 15.60 4.93 -10.39
C SER A 153 16.33 4.93 -9.06
N ARG A 154 17.67 4.78 -9.11
CA ARG A 154 18.52 4.87 -7.91
C ARG A 154 18.33 6.21 -7.19
N ASP A 155 18.27 7.32 -7.95
CA ASP A 155 18.11 8.66 -7.38
C ASP A 155 16.76 8.83 -6.68
N ALA A 156 15.68 8.28 -7.27
CA ALA A 156 14.37 8.30 -6.64
C ALA A 156 14.35 7.50 -5.34
N VAL A 157 14.85 6.25 -5.35
CA VAL A 157 14.92 5.39 -4.16
C VAL A 157 15.77 6.01 -3.07
N SER A 158 16.99 6.47 -3.39
CA SER A 158 17.93 7.05 -2.43
C SER A 158 17.44 8.37 -1.82
N SER A 159 16.48 9.03 -2.46
CA SER A 159 15.90 10.30 -1.99
C SER A 159 14.79 10.11 -0.95
N GLY A 160 14.36 8.91 -0.65
CA GLY A 160 13.41 8.59 0.43
C GLY A 160 14.14 8.26 1.74
N ALA A 161 13.61 8.68 2.89
CA ALA A 161 14.11 8.23 4.19
C ALA A 161 13.76 6.74 4.42
N VAL A 162 12.59 6.31 3.94
CA VAL A 162 12.13 4.92 3.94
C VAL A 162 11.68 4.54 2.53
N LEU A 163 12.08 3.37 2.06
CA LEU A 163 11.50 2.70 0.90
C LEU A 163 10.32 1.82 1.36
N PHE A 164 9.15 1.94 0.72
CA PHE A 164 7.97 1.12 1.01
C PHE A 164 7.62 0.24 -0.19
N LEU A 165 7.53 -1.08 0.02
CA LEU A 165 7.32 -2.09 -1.00
C LEU A 165 5.93 -2.74 -0.84
N GLU A 166 5.21 -2.92 -1.97
CA GLU A 166 3.88 -3.53 -2.03
C GLU A 166 3.97 -5.01 -2.40
N GLY A 167 3.53 -5.92 -1.51
CA GLY A 167 3.60 -7.36 -1.72
C GLY A 167 2.85 -7.87 -2.96
N TYR A 168 1.79 -7.22 -3.42
CA TYR A 168 1.06 -7.62 -4.62
C TYR A 168 1.89 -7.67 -5.91
N LEU A 169 3.06 -7.02 -5.96
CA LEU A 169 3.97 -7.13 -7.11
C LEU A 169 4.72 -8.46 -7.19
N PHE A 170 4.62 -9.33 -6.17
CA PHE A 170 5.34 -10.61 -6.13
C PHE A 170 4.88 -11.65 -7.15
N ASP A 171 3.78 -11.44 -7.86
CA ASP A 171 3.30 -12.38 -8.88
C ASP A 171 4.21 -12.46 -10.13
N ARG A 172 5.20 -11.56 -10.25
CA ARG A 172 6.15 -11.52 -11.38
C ARG A 172 7.60 -11.57 -10.90
N ASP A 173 8.41 -12.44 -11.47
CA ASP A 173 9.82 -12.60 -11.08
C ASP A 173 10.64 -11.33 -11.29
N LEU A 174 10.42 -10.60 -12.39
CA LEU A 174 11.11 -9.33 -12.64
C LEU A 174 10.76 -8.27 -11.59
N ALA A 175 9.53 -8.24 -11.09
CA ALA A 175 9.15 -7.33 -10.01
C ALA A 175 9.83 -7.71 -8.68
N LYS A 176 10.02 -9.01 -8.39
CA LYS A 176 10.82 -9.46 -7.24
C LYS A 176 12.28 -8.99 -7.35
N GLU A 177 12.86 -9.06 -8.56
CA GLU A 177 14.20 -8.55 -8.83
C GLU A 177 14.27 -7.03 -8.70
N ALA A 178 13.23 -6.31 -9.15
CA ALA A 178 13.10 -4.87 -8.95
C ALA A 178 13.10 -4.50 -7.46
N PHE A 179 12.41 -5.26 -6.62
CA PHE A 179 12.42 -5.05 -5.16
C PHE A 179 13.80 -5.25 -4.55
N ARG A 180 14.52 -6.33 -4.91
CA ARG A 180 15.90 -6.56 -4.45
C ARG A 180 16.82 -5.42 -4.90
N THR A 181 16.65 -4.95 -6.14
CA THR A 181 17.42 -3.81 -6.68
C THR A 181 17.12 -2.53 -5.91
N ALA A 182 15.84 -2.24 -5.64
CA ALA A 182 15.44 -1.07 -4.88
C ALA A 182 15.93 -1.12 -3.43
N SER A 183 15.79 -2.27 -2.76
CA SER A 183 16.28 -2.48 -1.39
C SER A 183 17.79 -2.26 -1.29
N LYS A 184 18.55 -2.79 -2.26
CA LYS A 184 19.98 -2.55 -2.36
C LYS A 184 20.31 -1.06 -2.47
N TYR A 185 19.62 -0.31 -3.35
CA TYR A 185 19.84 1.13 -3.51
C TYR A 185 19.49 1.91 -2.24
N ALA A 186 18.41 1.53 -1.54
CA ALA A 186 18.02 2.11 -0.28
C ALA A 186 19.09 1.90 0.80
N HIS A 187 19.55 0.66 1.00
CA HIS A 187 20.56 0.34 2.01
C HIS A 187 21.93 0.97 1.70
N GLU A 188 22.35 1.00 0.44
CA GLU A 188 23.59 1.69 0.03
C GLU A 188 23.54 3.20 0.31
N ALA A 189 22.35 3.79 0.34
CA ALA A 189 22.12 5.18 0.73
C ALA A 189 21.86 5.37 2.24
N GLY A 190 21.93 4.30 3.05
CA GLY A 190 21.64 4.33 4.48
C GLY A 190 20.15 4.51 4.82
N ARG A 191 19.24 4.09 3.92
CA ARG A 191 17.79 4.20 4.08
C ARG A 191 17.21 2.89 4.61
N LYS A 192 16.05 2.98 5.27
CA LYS A 192 15.29 1.82 5.73
C LYS A 192 14.38 1.29 4.63
N VAL A 193 14.14 -0.02 4.64
CA VAL A 193 13.23 -0.68 3.71
C VAL A 193 12.05 -1.25 4.48
N SER A 194 10.84 -0.96 4.01
CA SER A 194 9.61 -1.49 4.57
C SER A 194 8.81 -2.27 3.52
N LEU A 195 8.05 -3.25 3.97
CA LEU A 195 7.23 -4.13 3.13
C LEU A 195 5.85 -4.32 3.74
N THR A 196 4.80 -4.27 2.92
CA THR A 196 3.48 -4.81 3.29
C THR A 196 3.26 -6.16 2.61
N LEU A 197 2.71 -7.15 3.37
CA LEU A 197 2.42 -8.48 2.83
C LEU A 197 1.20 -8.50 1.90
N SER A 198 0.36 -7.48 1.96
CA SER A 198 -0.80 -7.21 1.11
C SER A 198 -2.00 -8.11 1.33
N ASP A 199 -1.89 -9.42 1.15
CA ASP A 199 -2.92 -10.40 1.53
C ASP A 199 -2.35 -11.81 1.78
N SER A 200 -3.11 -12.66 2.48
CA SER A 200 -2.69 -14.02 2.81
C SER A 200 -2.55 -14.93 1.58
N PHE A 201 -3.33 -14.71 0.51
CA PHE A 201 -3.22 -15.51 -0.72
C PHE A 201 -1.91 -15.20 -1.46
N CYS A 202 -1.49 -13.94 -1.46
CA CYS A 202 -0.19 -13.54 -1.98
C CYS A 202 0.95 -14.19 -1.18
N VAL A 203 0.84 -14.14 0.15
CA VAL A 203 1.81 -14.80 1.05
C VAL A 203 1.86 -16.30 0.80
N ASP A 204 0.73 -16.99 0.67
CA ASP A 204 0.69 -18.44 0.45
C ASP A 204 1.37 -18.84 -0.88
N ARG A 205 1.20 -18.04 -1.94
CA ARG A 205 1.83 -18.30 -3.24
C ARG A 205 3.33 -18.05 -3.26
N HIS A 206 3.82 -17.06 -2.49
CA HIS A 206 5.19 -16.53 -2.60
C HIS A 206 5.95 -16.54 -1.27
N ARG A 207 5.56 -17.43 -0.34
CA ARG A 207 6.09 -17.48 1.04
C ARG A 207 7.61 -17.50 1.11
N ASP A 208 8.25 -18.34 0.34
CA ASP A 208 9.71 -18.51 0.39
C ASP A 208 10.42 -17.23 -0.08
N ASP A 209 9.88 -16.56 -1.10
CA ASP A 209 10.39 -15.28 -1.58
C ASP A 209 10.19 -14.16 -0.54
N PHE A 210 9.01 -14.10 0.10
CA PHE A 210 8.76 -13.16 1.19
C PHE A 210 9.71 -13.39 2.37
N MET A 211 9.86 -14.64 2.80
CA MET A 211 10.79 -14.99 3.89
C MET A 211 12.23 -14.63 3.55
N ALA A 212 12.67 -14.86 2.31
CA ALA A 212 14.00 -14.50 1.86
C ALA A 212 14.20 -12.96 1.89
N LEU A 213 13.22 -12.20 1.41
CA LEU A 213 13.28 -10.73 1.40
C LEU A 213 13.25 -10.17 2.82
N ILE A 214 12.35 -10.66 3.69
CA ILE A 214 12.23 -10.20 5.09
C ILE A 214 13.53 -10.39 5.84
N LYS A 215 14.17 -11.54 5.72
CA LYS A 215 15.41 -11.85 6.44
C LYS A 215 16.63 -11.08 5.96
N ASN A 216 16.65 -10.67 4.70
CA ASN A 216 17.85 -10.09 4.09
C ASN A 216 17.75 -8.57 3.86
N ASP A 217 16.54 -8.08 3.59
CA ASP A 217 16.36 -6.76 3.01
C ASP A 217 15.36 -5.86 3.74
N ILE A 218 14.47 -6.42 4.60
CA ILE A 218 13.37 -5.66 5.21
C ILE A 218 13.70 -5.24 6.64
N ASP A 219 13.60 -3.94 6.91
CA ASP A 219 13.74 -3.36 8.24
C ASP A 219 12.39 -3.27 8.97
N ILE A 220 11.28 -3.01 8.23
CA ILE A 220 9.95 -2.76 8.79
C ILE A 220 8.93 -3.62 8.06
N LEU A 221 8.20 -4.49 8.77
CA LEU A 221 7.15 -5.31 8.19
C LEU A 221 5.76 -4.80 8.59
N PHE A 222 4.87 -4.62 7.61
CA PHE A 222 3.44 -4.38 7.79
C PHE A 222 2.65 -5.61 7.37
N CYS A 223 1.76 -6.07 8.23
CA CYS A 223 0.84 -7.17 7.91
C CYS A 223 -0.38 -7.14 8.85
N ASN A 224 -1.40 -7.90 8.51
CA ASN A 224 -2.42 -8.26 9.48
C ASN A 224 -2.11 -9.61 10.14
N GLU A 225 -2.92 -9.99 11.15
CA GLU A 225 -2.74 -11.22 11.91
C GLU A 225 -2.82 -12.47 11.02
N PHE A 226 -3.71 -12.48 10.02
CA PHE A 226 -3.89 -13.64 9.13
C PHE A 226 -2.72 -13.78 8.16
N GLU A 227 -2.23 -12.68 7.61
CA GLU A 227 -1.03 -12.65 6.76
C GLU A 227 0.20 -13.14 7.55
N LEU A 228 0.35 -12.68 8.79
CA LEU A 228 1.44 -13.11 9.66
C LEU A 228 1.38 -14.62 9.95
N GLN A 229 0.20 -15.15 10.27
CA GLN A 229 -0.01 -16.58 10.51
C GLN A 229 0.24 -17.41 9.24
N SER A 230 -0.19 -16.92 8.07
CA SER A 230 0.10 -17.54 6.76
C SER A 230 1.60 -17.56 6.49
N LEU A 231 2.31 -16.45 6.71
CA LEU A 231 3.76 -16.33 6.48
C LEU A 231 4.54 -17.38 7.29
N TYR A 232 4.22 -17.53 8.56
CA TYR A 232 4.91 -18.44 9.48
C TYR A 232 4.28 -19.83 9.61
N GLN A 233 3.23 -20.13 8.83
CA GLN A 233 2.52 -21.41 8.78
C GLN A 233 2.12 -21.90 10.19
N THR A 234 1.51 -21.05 10.97
CA THR A 234 1.02 -21.37 12.31
C THR A 234 -0.33 -20.73 12.58
N SER A 235 -1.20 -21.41 13.32
CA SER A 235 -2.46 -20.86 13.79
C SER A 235 -2.32 -20.05 15.09
N SER A 236 -1.15 -20.09 15.73
CA SER A 236 -0.86 -19.31 16.94
C SER A 236 -0.30 -17.95 16.56
N TYR A 237 -1.05 -16.91 16.90
CA TYR A 237 -0.61 -15.54 16.73
C TYR A 237 0.68 -15.23 17.52
N GLU A 238 0.75 -15.71 18.78
CA GLU A 238 1.90 -15.50 19.66
C GLU A 238 3.17 -16.15 19.10
N GLU A 239 3.04 -17.35 18.53
CA GLU A 239 4.15 -18.04 17.87
C GLU A 239 4.61 -17.25 16.64
N ALA A 240 3.66 -16.81 15.79
CA ALA A 240 3.97 -16.02 14.60
C ALA A 240 4.65 -14.69 14.95
N LEU A 241 4.13 -14.00 15.97
CA LEU A 241 4.71 -12.74 16.48
C LEU A 241 6.13 -12.94 17.04
N GLY A 242 6.36 -14.06 17.73
CA GLY A 242 7.68 -14.43 18.24
C GLY A 242 8.70 -14.64 17.10
N LYS A 243 8.28 -15.28 16.00
CA LYS A 243 9.13 -15.48 14.81
C LYS A 243 9.41 -14.15 14.11
N LEU A 244 8.40 -13.27 13.94
CA LEU A 244 8.59 -11.95 13.35
C LEU A 244 9.64 -11.12 14.10
N ARG A 245 9.59 -11.10 15.43
CA ARG A 245 10.57 -10.38 16.27
C ARG A 245 12.01 -10.87 16.09
N HIS A 246 12.19 -12.10 15.65
CA HIS A 246 13.51 -12.66 15.33
C HIS A 246 13.96 -12.23 13.92
N ASP A 247 13.04 -12.16 12.99
CA ASP A 247 13.34 -11.99 11.56
C ASP A 247 13.37 -10.51 11.12
N CYS A 248 12.72 -9.58 11.87
CA CYS A 248 12.61 -8.17 11.48
C CYS A 248 12.77 -7.24 12.70
N GLU A 249 13.50 -6.12 12.52
CA GLU A 249 13.74 -5.15 13.60
C GLU A 249 12.48 -4.42 14.02
N PHE A 250 11.68 -3.98 13.04
CA PHE A 250 10.41 -3.30 13.27
C PHE A 250 9.26 -4.06 12.64
N GLY A 251 8.10 -4.01 13.27
CA GLY A 251 6.90 -4.62 12.72
C GLY A 251 5.65 -3.91 13.19
N ALA A 252 4.61 -3.94 12.36
CA ALA A 252 3.29 -3.47 12.71
C ALA A 252 2.25 -4.49 12.24
N VAL A 253 1.59 -5.14 13.18
CA VAL A 253 0.61 -6.19 12.94
C VAL A 253 -0.78 -5.68 13.32
N THR A 254 -1.64 -5.46 12.34
CA THR A 254 -3.02 -5.04 12.56
C THR A 254 -3.90 -6.25 12.93
N ARG A 255 -4.87 -6.03 13.84
CA ARG A 255 -5.69 -7.09 14.43
C ARG A 255 -7.18 -6.73 14.46
N ASP A 256 -7.63 -6.04 13.43
CA ASP A 256 -9.02 -5.60 13.31
C ASP A 256 -9.48 -4.84 14.57
N LYS A 257 -10.67 -5.11 15.11
CA LYS A 257 -11.20 -4.49 16.34
C LYS A 257 -10.34 -4.65 17.60
N ARG A 258 -9.26 -5.44 17.55
CA ARG A 258 -8.28 -5.59 18.63
C ARG A 258 -7.10 -4.63 18.49
N GLY A 259 -7.19 -3.63 17.59
CA GLY A 259 -6.16 -2.65 17.39
C GLY A 259 -4.96 -3.20 16.62
N SER A 260 -3.77 -2.95 17.12
CA SER A 260 -2.53 -3.43 16.49
C SER A 260 -1.44 -3.74 17.52
N VAL A 261 -0.42 -4.43 17.06
CA VAL A 261 0.82 -4.66 17.83
C VAL A 261 1.98 -4.10 17.03
N VAL A 262 2.77 -3.24 17.65
CA VAL A 262 4.00 -2.71 17.05
C VAL A 262 5.22 -3.27 17.76
N ILE A 263 6.27 -3.54 16.99
CA ILE A 263 7.52 -4.16 17.42
C ILE A 263 8.67 -3.20 17.18
N ASN A 264 9.60 -3.14 18.14
CA ASN A 264 10.89 -2.48 18.00
C ASN A 264 11.93 -3.38 18.68
N GLY A 265 12.55 -4.27 17.92
CA GLY A 265 13.43 -5.30 18.47
C GLY A 265 12.73 -6.17 19.51
N ASN A 266 13.15 -6.05 20.77
CA ASN A 266 12.54 -6.81 21.87
C ASN A 266 11.26 -6.18 22.45
N ASP A 267 10.99 -4.93 22.16
CA ASP A 267 9.84 -4.23 22.68
C ASP A 267 8.60 -4.58 21.85
N VAL A 268 7.51 -4.91 22.54
CA VAL A 268 6.20 -5.19 21.95
C VAL A 268 5.17 -4.27 22.61
N VAL A 269 4.54 -3.42 21.81
CA VAL A 269 3.57 -2.45 22.29
C VAL A 269 2.22 -2.71 21.66
N HIS A 270 1.19 -2.86 22.49
CA HIS A 270 -0.19 -2.97 22.05
C HIS A 270 -0.79 -1.58 21.85
N ILE A 271 -1.40 -1.36 20.70
CA ILE A 271 -2.08 -0.13 20.33
C ILE A 271 -3.58 -0.42 20.31
N GLU A 272 -4.31 0.28 21.14
CA GLU A 272 -5.78 0.19 21.14
C GLU A 272 -6.34 0.72 19.81
N PRO A 273 -7.45 0.16 19.32
CA PRO A 273 -8.10 0.67 18.13
C PRO A 273 -8.67 2.07 18.38
N GLU A 274 -8.60 2.95 17.39
CA GLU A 274 -9.38 4.19 17.43
C GLU A 274 -10.86 3.84 17.31
N PRO A 275 -11.72 4.39 18.18
CA PRO A 275 -13.14 4.11 18.14
C PRO A 275 -13.80 4.72 16.91
N VAL A 276 -14.63 3.95 16.24
CA VAL A 276 -15.48 4.38 15.12
C VAL A 276 -16.92 3.98 15.40
N ASP A 277 -17.87 4.81 14.97
CA ASP A 277 -19.30 4.52 15.16
C ASP A 277 -19.73 3.28 14.35
N GLN A 278 -19.24 3.19 13.11
CA GLN A 278 -19.54 2.10 12.19
C GLN A 278 -18.40 1.90 11.21
N VAL A 279 -18.07 0.64 10.93
CA VAL A 279 -17.21 0.27 9.79
C VAL A 279 -18.10 0.15 8.54
N VAL A 280 -17.80 0.97 7.53
CA VAL A 280 -18.51 1.00 6.24
C VAL A 280 -17.76 0.17 5.20
N ASP A 281 -16.44 0.41 5.07
CA ASP A 281 -15.58 -0.26 4.10
C ASP A 281 -14.16 -0.37 4.66
N ALA A 282 -13.61 -1.56 4.75
CA ALA A 282 -12.25 -1.77 5.27
C ALA A 282 -11.14 -1.64 4.20
N THR A 283 -11.52 -1.31 2.95
CA THR A 283 -10.55 -1.13 1.85
C THR A 283 -9.61 0.02 2.16
N GLY A 284 -8.31 -0.22 2.04
CA GLY A 284 -7.28 0.79 2.31
C GLY A 284 -6.92 1.00 3.79
N ALA A 285 -7.57 0.29 4.73
CA ALA A 285 -7.24 0.41 6.16
C ALA A 285 -5.76 0.11 6.43
N GLY A 286 -5.21 -0.95 5.83
CA GLY A 286 -3.79 -1.30 5.93
C GLY A 286 -2.88 -0.25 5.31
N ASP A 287 -3.29 0.33 4.16
CA ASP A 287 -2.54 1.37 3.45
C ASP A 287 -2.45 2.65 4.31
N MET A 288 -3.58 3.06 4.90
CA MET A 288 -3.64 4.23 5.78
C MET A 288 -2.91 3.98 7.11
N TYR A 289 -2.98 2.75 7.64
CA TYR A 289 -2.21 2.38 8.82
C TYR A 289 -0.70 2.53 8.55
N ALA A 290 -0.21 1.98 7.43
CA ALA A 290 1.19 2.12 7.02
C ALA A 290 1.58 3.59 6.81
N ALA A 291 0.72 4.40 6.19
CA ALA A 291 0.96 5.83 6.00
C ALA A 291 1.14 6.58 7.34
N GLY A 292 0.23 6.36 8.29
CA GLY A 292 0.30 6.99 9.63
C GLY A 292 1.52 6.53 10.42
N PHE A 293 1.80 5.24 10.41
CA PHE A 293 2.99 4.69 11.07
C PHE A 293 4.28 5.28 10.49
N LEU A 294 4.45 5.27 9.18
CA LEU A 294 5.64 5.77 8.50
C LEU A 294 5.78 7.29 8.66
N TYR A 295 4.68 8.03 8.73
CA TYR A 295 4.71 9.46 9.05
C TYR A 295 5.37 9.73 10.40
N GLY A 296 4.98 9.00 11.45
CA GLY A 296 5.58 9.11 12.77
C GLY A 296 7.02 8.59 12.79
N PHE A 297 7.28 7.45 12.14
CA PHE A 297 8.59 6.80 12.11
C PHE A 297 9.67 7.71 11.48
N THR A 298 9.36 8.34 10.34
CA THR A 298 10.30 9.24 9.64
C THR A 298 10.58 10.55 10.41
N ARG A 299 9.74 10.87 11.39
CA ARG A 299 9.92 12.00 12.31
C ARG A 299 10.60 11.61 13.63
N GLY A 300 11.04 10.35 13.76
CA GLY A 300 11.70 9.84 14.95
C GLY A 300 10.82 9.78 16.18
N MET A 301 9.49 9.66 16.00
CA MET A 301 8.53 9.50 17.09
C MET A 301 8.73 8.16 17.79
N LYS A 302 8.21 8.02 19.00
CA LYS A 302 8.18 6.73 19.69
C LYS A 302 7.36 5.73 18.87
N ILE A 303 7.74 4.46 18.90
CA ILE A 303 7.06 3.42 18.13
C ILE A 303 5.58 3.28 18.48
N GLU A 304 5.22 3.54 19.74
CA GLU A 304 3.85 3.60 20.21
C GLU A 304 3.05 4.71 19.50
N ASP A 305 3.64 5.90 19.36
CA ASP A 305 2.99 7.03 18.70
C ASP A 305 2.87 6.81 17.19
N CYS A 306 3.86 6.11 16.57
CA CYS A 306 3.74 5.66 15.18
C CYS A 306 2.53 4.73 15.00
N GLY A 307 2.34 3.75 15.89
CA GLY A 307 1.19 2.86 15.86
C GLY A 307 -0.15 3.58 16.07
N ARG A 308 -0.20 4.58 16.98
CA ARG A 308 -1.39 5.41 17.19
C ARG A 308 -1.76 6.22 15.94
N LEU A 309 -0.76 6.83 15.28
CA LEU A 309 -0.99 7.55 14.02
C LEU A 309 -1.47 6.61 12.91
N GLY A 310 -0.95 5.37 12.87
CA GLY A 310 -1.45 4.32 11.98
C GLY A 310 -2.91 4.00 12.24
N SER A 311 -3.26 3.75 13.50
CA SER A 311 -4.64 3.47 13.94
C SER A 311 -5.59 4.63 13.60
N LEU A 312 -5.19 5.87 13.88
CA LEU A 312 -5.94 7.09 13.57
C LEU A 312 -6.21 7.22 12.07
N SER A 313 -5.19 7.00 11.25
CA SER A 313 -5.34 7.11 9.80
C SER A 313 -6.23 6.01 9.23
N ALA A 314 -6.14 4.80 9.75
CA ALA A 314 -6.99 3.68 9.36
C ALA A 314 -8.45 3.89 9.80
N SER A 315 -8.68 4.49 10.99
CA SER A 315 -10.02 4.71 11.51
C SER A 315 -10.85 5.67 10.65
N GLU A 316 -10.22 6.67 10.05
CA GLU A 316 -10.92 7.59 9.15
C GLU A 316 -11.42 6.84 7.91
N VAL A 317 -10.53 6.13 7.22
CA VAL A 317 -10.87 5.51 5.93
C VAL A 317 -11.94 4.44 6.04
N ILE A 318 -12.02 3.72 7.15
CA ILE A 318 -13.04 2.66 7.33
C ILE A 318 -14.46 3.17 7.61
N THR A 319 -14.65 4.47 7.80
CA THR A 319 -15.97 5.08 8.07
C THR A 319 -16.76 5.44 6.80
N HIS A 320 -16.17 5.29 5.63
CA HIS A 320 -16.78 5.61 4.35
C HIS A 320 -16.33 4.61 3.25
N VAL A 321 -16.89 4.75 2.07
CA VAL A 321 -16.55 3.90 0.92
C VAL A 321 -15.28 4.42 0.24
N GLY A 322 -14.33 3.53 0.00
CA GLY A 322 -13.09 3.81 -0.76
C GLY A 322 -11.83 3.83 0.10
N PRO A 323 -10.65 3.63 -0.52
CA PRO A 323 -9.38 3.43 0.18
C PRO A 323 -8.67 4.72 0.60
N ARG A 324 -9.23 5.90 0.31
CA ARG A 324 -8.59 7.20 0.55
C ARG A 324 -9.38 8.07 1.49
N PRO A 325 -8.70 8.84 2.35
CA PRO A 325 -9.37 9.70 3.31
C PRO A 325 -10.18 10.81 2.62
N LEU A 326 -11.34 11.13 3.17
CA LEU A 326 -12.19 12.24 2.72
C LEU A 326 -11.79 13.59 3.35
N VAL A 327 -10.94 13.54 4.38
CA VAL A 327 -10.42 14.74 5.05
C VAL A 327 -8.89 14.73 5.03
N GLN A 328 -8.29 15.89 5.22
CA GLN A 328 -6.85 15.97 5.44
C GLN A 328 -6.50 15.28 6.77
N LEU A 329 -5.80 14.14 6.73
CA LEU A 329 -5.45 13.36 7.93
C LEU A 329 -4.65 14.18 8.93
N SER A 330 -3.85 15.16 8.47
CA SER A 330 -3.13 16.09 9.33
C SER A 330 -4.04 16.88 10.28
N SER A 331 -5.31 17.09 9.92
CA SER A 331 -6.27 17.77 10.78
C SER A 331 -6.72 16.93 11.97
N LEU A 332 -6.62 15.60 11.85
CA LEU A 332 -7.01 14.64 12.89
C LEU A 332 -5.90 14.41 13.92
N ILE A 333 -4.65 14.76 13.60
CA ILE A 333 -3.51 14.50 14.50
C ILE A 333 -3.71 15.28 15.82
N PRO A 334 -3.79 14.60 16.98
CA PRO A 334 -3.90 15.26 18.27
C PRO A 334 -2.68 16.14 18.58
N ASN A 335 -2.86 17.21 19.33
CA ASN A 335 -1.78 18.16 19.64
C ASN A 335 -0.53 17.52 20.30
N HIS A 336 -0.70 16.44 21.04
CA HIS A 336 0.40 15.75 21.70
C HIS A 336 1.19 14.81 20.76
N LEU A 337 0.71 14.60 19.53
CA LEU A 337 1.35 13.83 18.47
C LEU A 337 1.82 14.69 17.27
N ARG A 338 1.74 16.01 17.40
CA ARG A 338 2.20 16.98 16.41
C ARG A 338 3.67 17.32 16.57
#